data_cb3a58e6c3cb391686974ea687c9ca5c
#
_entry.id   cb3a58e6c3cb391686974ea687c9ca5c
#
_cell.length_a   1.000
_cell.length_b   1.000
_cell.length_c   1.000
_cell.angle_alpha   90.00
_cell.angle_beta   90.00
_cell.angle_gamma   90.00
#
_symmetry.space_group_name_H-M   'P 1'
#
loop_
_entity.id
_entity.type
_entity.pdbx_description
1 polymer ?
#
loop_
_entity_poly.entity_id
_entity_poly.type
_entity_poly.pdbx_seq_one_letter_code
_entity_poly.pdbx_strand_id
1 'polypeptide(L)'
;RLQEEFGSRICHSYVISMSHSVSDLLEVLLLAKEMGLIDRDSNESQLLVVPLFETVEDLKRAPKVMEQLFNLDFYRSYLPKVGDNNKPLQELMLGYSDSNKDSGFLSSNWEIHRAQIALQNLSSNNGILLRLFHGRGGSVGRGGGPAYQAILAQPSGTLLGRIKITEQGEVLASKYSLPELALYNLETVTTAVIQNSLVNNTLDATPEWDQLMSRLADSSRAHYRALVHENPALLTFFQEVTPIEEISKLQISSRPARRKKGKKDLSSLRAIPWVFGWTQSRFLLPSWFGVGTALSKELSLDPKQIELLRMLHQRWPFFRMLISKVEMTLSKVDLEVAKYYVDTLGSVENSKSFNSIFEIISKEYALTKNLILKITGKKQLLETDKDLRASVELRNKTIIPLGFLQVSLLKRLRDQKRQPPISEFLNEKSDSKRTYSRSELLRGALLTINGIAAGMRNTG
;
A
#
# COMPACT_ATOMS: atom_id res chain seq x y z
N ARG A 1 17.95 21.21 19.87
CA ARG A 1 17.50 22.56 19.53
C ARG A 1 15.99 22.65 19.34
N LEU A 2 15.35 21.89 18.38
CA LEU A 2 13.90 21.94 18.20
C LEU A 2 13.14 21.48 19.45
N GLN A 3 13.62 20.44 20.13
CA GLN A 3 13.02 19.94 21.37
C GLN A 3 13.21 20.91 22.54
N GLU A 4 14.32 21.63 22.60
CA GLU A 4 14.56 22.68 23.59
C GLU A 4 13.64 23.90 23.37
N GLU A 5 13.40 24.27 22.11
CA GLU A 5 12.61 25.45 21.75
C GLU A 5 11.09 25.17 21.83
N PHE A 6 10.62 23.99 21.38
CA PHE A 6 9.19 23.66 21.21
C PHE A 6 8.71 22.51 22.09
N GLY A 7 9.58 21.98 22.96
CA GLY A 7 9.28 20.85 23.85
C GLY A 7 9.62 19.49 23.24
N SER A 8 9.85 18.52 24.11
CA SER A 8 10.33 17.15 23.74
C SER A 8 9.42 16.39 22.80
N ARG A 9 8.12 16.73 22.73
CA ARG A 9 7.13 16.01 21.92
C ARG A 9 7.16 16.38 20.43
N ILE A 10 7.84 17.45 20.01
CA ILE A 10 7.77 17.90 18.61
C ILE A 10 8.46 16.96 17.62
N CYS A 11 9.52 16.30 18.01
CA CYS A 11 10.28 15.34 17.21
C CYS A 11 10.78 14.17 18.07
N HIS A 12 9.83 13.48 18.69
CA HIS A 12 10.13 12.38 19.62
C HIS A 12 10.42 11.06 18.89
N SER A 13 9.76 10.76 17.77
CA SER A 13 9.92 9.47 17.08
C SER A 13 10.86 9.58 15.90
N TYR A 14 11.86 8.69 15.85
CA TYR A 14 12.80 8.54 14.73
C TYR A 14 12.55 7.22 14.02
N VAL A 15 11.92 7.26 12.85
CA VAL A 15 11.58 6.07 12.08
C VAL A 15 12.74 5.66 11.19
N ILE A 16 13.16 4.40 11.30
CA ILE A 16 14.20 3.80 10.47
C ILE A 16 13.54 2.89 9.44
N SER A 17 13.76 3.19 8.16
CA SER A 17 13.32 2.32 7.05
C SER A 17 14.29 1.15 6.87
N MET A 18 13.80 0.03 6.33
CA MET A 18 14.60 -1.16 6.02
C MET A 18 15.30 -1.74 7.25
N SER A 19 14.59 -1.85 8.37
CA SER A 19 15.12 -2.46 9.59
C SER A 19 15.18 -3.97 9.43
N HIS A 20 16.40 -4.52 9.38
CA HIS A 20 16.65 -5.95 9.13
C HIS A 20 17.20 -6.68 10.34
N SER A 21 17.87 -5.94 11.25
CA SER A 21 18.66 -6.51 12.35
C SER A 21 18.66 -5.60 13.57
N VAL A 22 19.14 -6.13 14.69
CA VAL A 22 19.34 -5.40 15.93
C VAL A 22 20.30 -4.22 15.75
N SER A 23 21.35 -4.40 14.94
CA SER A 23 22.37 -3.36 14.71
C SER A 23 21.80 -2.09 14.11
N ASP A 24 20.79 -2.21 13.23
CA ASP A 24 20.17 -1.04 12.59
C ASP A 24 19.57 -0.06 13.62
N LEU A 25 19.01 -0.59 14.71
CA LEU A 25 18.46 0.24 15.79
C LEU A 25 19.56 0.75 16.73
N LEU A 26 20.53 -0.11 17.05
CA LEU A 26 21.64 0.26 17.96
C LEU A 26 22.55 1.31 17.34
N GLU A 27 22.76 1.30 16.03
CA GLU A 27 23.51 2.34 15.31
C GLU A 27 22.90 3.73 15.50
N VAL A 28 21.56 3.83 15.43
CA VAL A 28 20.89 5.11 15.69
C VAL A 28 21.04 5.56 17.13
N LEU A 29 20.95 4.62 18.08
CA LEU A 29 21.15 4.93 19.50
C LEU A 29 22.58 5.36 19.77
N LEU A 30 23.57 4.74 19.12
CA LEU A 30 24.98 5.13 19.22
C LEU A 30 25.18 6.57 18.73
N LEU A 31 24.65 6.89 17.55
CA LEU A 31 24.72 8.25 16.99
C LEU A 31 23.98 9.27 17.87
N ALA A 32 22.81 8.90 18.40
CA ALA A 32 22.04 9.76 19.29
C ALA A 32 22.80 10.04 20.62
N LYS A 33 23.49 9.03 21.15
CA LYS A 33 24.34 9.17 22.35
C LYS A 33 25.52 10.11 22.09
N GLU A 34 26.21 9.97 20.97
CA GLU A 34 27.31 10.86 20.57
C GLU A 34 26.87 12.31 20.41
N MET A 35 25.61 12.52 19.95
CA MET A 35 25.02 13.86 19.80
C MET A 35 24.38 14.41 21.10
N GLY A 36 24.51 13.69 22.22
CA GLY A 36 23.93 14.11 23.51
C GLY A 36 22.40 14.06 23.60
N LEU A 37 21.76 13.27 22.73
CA LEU A 37 20.29 13.08 22.74
C LEU A 37 19.87 11.94 23.69
N ILE A 38 20.82 11.19 24.23
CA ILE A 38 20.62 10.18 25.25
C ILE A 38 21.48 10.60 26.45
N ASP A 39 20.87 10.72 27.61
CA ASP A 39 21.59 11.00 28.85
C ASP A 39 22.49 9.83 29.20
N ARG A 40 23.77 10.14 29.56
CA ARG A 40 24.79 9.12 29.80
C ARG A 40 24.62 8.36 31.12
N ASP A 41 24.02 9.00 32.10
CA ASP A 41 23.91 8.47 33.44
C ASP A 41 22.56 7.75 33.66
N SER A 42 21.44 8.33 33.17
CA SER A 42 20.11 7.78 33.34
C SER A 42 19.69 6.86 32.19
N ASN A 43 20.37 6.87 31.04
CA ASN A 43 19.95 6.28 29.76
C ASN A 43 18.58 6.80 29.25
N GLU A 44 18.09 7.90 29.80
CA GLU A 44 16.87 8.53 29.31
C GLU A 44 17.11 9.19 27.96
N SER A 45 16.17 9.02 27.04
CA SER A 45 16.25 9.60 25.71
C SER A 45 15.01 10.40 25.38
N GLN A 46 15.24 11.55 24.78
CA GLN A 46 14.16 12.35 24.17
C GLN A 46 13.77 11.82 22.78
N LEU A 47 14.43 10.78 22.27
CA LEU A 47 14.24 10.20 20.97
C LEU A 47 13.85 8.72 21.08
N LEU A 48 12.70 8.35 20.54
CA LEU A 48 12.26 6.96 20.41
C LEU A 48 12.60 6.44 19.01
N VAL A 49 13.45 5.44 18.94
CA VAL A 49 13.78 4.75 17.69
C VAL A 49 12.65 3.78 17.33
N VAL A 50 12.10 3.94 16.13
CA VAL A 50 10.95 3.18 15.62
C VAL A 50 11.40 2.39 14.39
N PRO A 51 11.60 1.07 14.49
CA PRO A 51 11.92 0.25 13.33
C PRO A 51 10.71 0.14 12.40
N LEU A 52 10.97 0.23 11.10
CA LEU A 52 10.00 -0.05 10.04
C LEU A 52 10.38 -1.36 9.36
N PHE A 53 9.52 -2.37 9.51
CA PHE A 53 9.62 -3.65 8.81
C PHE A 53 8.83 -3.57 7.51
N GLU A 54 9.53 -3.56 6.36
CA GLU A 54 8.94 -3.20 5.07
C GLU A 54 8.60 -4.41 4.20
N THR A 55 9.47 -5.42 4.14
CA THR A 55 9.25 -6.61 3.30
C THR A 55 8.56 -7.73 4.07
N VAL A 56 8.04 -8.73 3.34
CA VAL A 56 7.49 -9.94 3.98
C VAL A 56 8.54 -10.65 4.85
N GLU A 57 9.77 -10.70 4.38
CA GLU A 57 10.87 -11.31 5.14
C GLU A 57 11.21 -10.53 6.41
N ASP A 58 11.10 -9.19 6.36
CA ASP A 58 11.28 -8.34 7.54
C ASP A 58 10.16 -8.54 8.55
N LEU A 59 8.90 -8.63 8.08
CA LEU A 59 7.74 -8.91 8.93
C LEU A 59 7.88 -10.26 9.65
N LYS A 60 8.36 -11.29 8.95
CA LYS A 60 8.62 -12.61 9.55
C LYS A 60 9.76 -12.58 10.57
N ARG A 61 10.80 -11.75 10.35
CA ARG A 61 11.94 -11.60 11.26
C ARG A 61 11.70 -10.67 12.44
N ALA A 62 10.74 -9.75 12.31
CA ALA A 62 10.48 -8.70 13.30
C ALA A 62 10.37 -9.21 14.74
N PRO A 63 9.64 -10.30 15.05
CA PRO A 63 9.58 -10.83 16.41
C PRO A 63 10.97 -11.21 16.95
N LYS A 64 11.81 -11.88 16.15
CA LYS A 64 13.16 -12.30 16.56
C LYS A 64 14.09 -11.11 16.81
N VAL A 65 14.03 -10.09 15.94
CA VAL A 65 14.82 -8.85 16.10
C VAL A 65 14.41 -8.14 17.38
N MET A 66 13.11 -8.01 17.63
CA MET A 66 12.60 -7.35 18.84
C MET A 66 12.86 -8.14 20.10
N GLU A 67 12.80 -9.47 20.06
CA GLU A 67 13.17 -10.32 21.18
C GLU A 67 14.62 -10.10 21.61
N GLN A 68 15.54 -10.08 20.66
CA GLN A 68 16.96 -9.80 20.93
C GLN A 68 17.16 -8.42 21.55
N LEU A 69 16.45 -7.39 21.08
CA LEU A 69 16.52 -6.04 21.67
C LEU A 69 15.92 -5.99 23.08
N PHE A 70 14.79 -6.65 23.29
CA PHE A 70 14.13 -6.68 24.61
C PHE A 70 14.92 -7.46 25.66
N ASN A 71 15.85 -8.32 25.26
CA ASN A 71 16.76 -9.02 26.15
C ASN A 71 17.99 -8.19 26.53
N LEU A 72 18.19 -6.99 25.97
CA LEU A 72 19.23 -6.06 26.35
C LEU A 72 18.74 -5.13 27.47
N ASP A 73 19.30 -5.22 28.67
CA ASP A 73 18.91 -4.38 29.81
C ASP A 73 19.04 -2.89 29.49
N PHE A 74 20.10 -2.51 28.78
CA PHE A 74 20.31 -1.16 28.29
C PHE A 74 19.12 -0.70 27.43
N TYR A 75 18.66 -1.54 26.50
CA TYR A 75 17.56 -1.17 25.59
C TYR A 75 16.24 -1.02 26.35
N ARG A 76 15.99 -1.88 27.33
CA ARG A 76 14.78 -1.78 28.18
C ARG A 76 14.78 -0.51 29.02
N SER A 77 15.92 -0.12 29.58
CA SER A 77 16.06 1.12 30.38
C SER A 77 15.88 2.37 29.53
N TYR A 78 16.30 2.32 28.26
CA TYR A 78 16.15 3.39 27.27
C TYR A 78 14.69 3.66 26.89
N LEU A 79 13.81 2.65 26.90
CA LEU A 79 12.42 2.82 26.45
C LEU A 79 11.65 3.81 27.34
N PRO A 80 10.86 4.74 26.73
CA PRO A 80 10.05 5.67 27.50
C PRO A 80 9.00 4.92 28.31
N LYS A 81 8.82 5.33 29.54
CA LYS A 81 7.85 4.74 30.46
C LYS A 81 6.53 5.50 30.39
N VAL A 82 5.41 4.78 30.31
CA VAL A 82 4.09 5.36 30.12
C VAL A 82 3.03 4.69 30.96
N GLY A 83 1.95 5.44 31.24
CA GLY A 83 0.82 4.99 32.05
C GLY A 83 1.10 4.94 33.54
N ASP A 84 0.07 4.68 34.35
CA ASP A 84 0.13 4.69 35.83
C ASP A 84 1.08 3.62 36.38
N ASN A 85 1.27 2.52 35.62
CA ASN A 85 2.18 1.43 35.99
C ASN A 85 3.62 1.62 35.48
N ASN A 86 3.94 2.76 34.92
CA ASN A 86 5.28 3.11 34.44
C ASN A 86 5.93 2.04 33.54
N LYS A 87 5.14 1.44 32.63
CA LYS A 87 5.61 0.38 31.72
C LYS A 87 6.41 0.94 30.54
N PRO A 88 7.49 0.26 30.14
CA PRO A 88 8.24 0.65 28.93
C PRO A 88 7.36 0.52 27.69
N LEU A 89 7.48 1.50 26.77
CA LEU A 89 6.74 1.55 25.51
C LEU A 89 7.67 1.41 24.32
N GLN A 90 7.41 0.44 23.47
CA GLN A 90 8.02 0.33 22.13
C GLN A 90 7.00 0.67 21.05
N GLU A 91 7.40 1.51 20.10
CA GLU A 91 6.65 1.74 18.86
C GLU A 91 7.31 0.99 17.71
N LEU A 92 6.53 0.32 16.89
CA LEU A 92 6.96 -0.42 15.70
C LEU A 92 6.12 -0.02 14.50
N MET A 93 6.75 0.26 13.36
CA MET A 93 6.06 0.61 12.15
C MET A 93 6.01 -0.60 11.19
N LEU A 94 4.82 -0.89 10.70
CA LEU A 94 4.55 -1.96 9.73
C LEU A 94 4.41 -1.39 8.33
N GLY A 95 5.17 -1.93 7.38
CA GLY A 95 5.23 -1.49 6.00
C GLY A 95 4.18 -2.18 5.12
N TYR A 96 3.08 -1.49 4.86
CA TYR A 96 1.99 -2.00 4.01
C TYR A 96 2.30 -1.91 2.51
N SER A 97 2.75 -0.75 2.05
CA SER A 97 2.96 -0.50 0.63
C SER A 97 4.16 -1.25 0.07
N ASP A 98 5.24 -1.34 0.84
CA ASP A 98 6.47 -2.01 0.41
C ASP A 98 6.30 -3.52 0.44
N SER A 99 5.65 -4.09 1.47
CA SER A 99 5.31 -5.52 1.50
C SER A 99 4.31 -5.91 0.40
N ASN A 100 3.34 -5.03 0.09
CA ASN A 100 2.42 -5.25 -1.02
C ASN A 100 3.14 -5.26 -2.38
N LYS A 101 4.08 -4.33 -2.59
CA LYS A 101 4.91 -4.31 -3.80
C LYS A 101 5.77 -5.59 -3.92
N ASP A 102 6.28 -6.10 -2.80
CA ASP A 102 7.10 -7.32 -2.76
C ASP A 102 6.30 -8.59 -3.04
N SER A 103 5.10 -8.71 -2.47
CA SER A 103 4.40 -10.00 -2.35
C SER A 103 2.95 -10.03 -2.84
N GLY A 104 2.40 -8.88 -3.27
CA GLY A 104 0.99 -8.74 -3.60
C GLY A 104 0.10 -8.55 -2.37
N PHE A 105 -1.16 -8.19 -2.63
CA PHE A 105 -2.11 -7.70 -1.61
C PHE A 105 -2.43 -8.74 -0.53
N LEU A 106 -2.77 -9.96 -0.93
CA LEU A 106 -3.23 -10.99 0.01
C LEU A 106 -2.12 -11.42 0.95
N SER A 107 -0.94 -11.74 0.40
CA SER A 107 0.23 -12.17 1.18
C SER A 107 0.70 -11.05 2.12
N SER A 108 0.81 -9.82 1.63
CA SER A 108 1.22 -8.68 2.46
C SER A 108 0.30 -8.49 3.68
N ASN A 109 -1.03 -8.48 3.46
CA ASN A 109 -1.98 -8.28 4.57
C ASN A 109 -1.95 -9.44 5.57
N TRP A 110 -1.77 -10.68 5.08
CA TRP A 110 -1.66 -11.85 5.95
C TRP A 110 -0.40 -11.80 6.82
N GLU A 111 0.75 -11.51 6.23
CA GLU A 111 2.01 -11.45 6.99
C GLU A 111 2.03 -10.28 7.99
N ILE A 112 1.40 -9.16 7.66
CA ILE A 112 1.20 -8.05 8.61
C ILE A 112 0.30 -8.50 9.77
N HIS A 113 -0.78 -9.23 9.49
CA HIS A 113 -1.68 -9.75 10.52
C HIS A 113 -0.95 -10.69 11.48
N ARG A 114 -0.16 -11.63 10.95
CA ARG A 114 0.66 -12.55 11.76
C ARG A 114 1.73 -11.84 12.57
N ALA A 115 2.44 -10.89 11.94
CA ALA A 115 3.46 -10.10 12.63
C ALA A 115 2.89 -9.31 13.81
N GLN A 116 1.69 -8.75 13.68
CA GLN A 116 1.02 -8.04 14.80
C GLN A 116 0.78 -8.97 15.98
N ILE A 117 0.24 -10.17 15.75
CA ILE A 117 -0.02 -11.15 16.81
C ILE A 117 1.29 -11.57 17.48
N ALA A 118 2.30 -11.92 16.70
CA ALA A 118 3.57 -12.39 17.23
C ALA A 118 4.31 -11.30 18.04
N LEU A 119 4.32 -10.06 17.53
CA LEU A 119 4.94 -8.92 18.22
C LEU A 119 4.18 -8.54 19.51
N GLN A 120 2.86 -8.60 19.50
CA GLN A 120 2.04 -8.33 20.67
C GLN A 120 2.28 -9.38 21.77
N ASN A 121 2.31 -10.66 21.41
CA ASN A 121 2.60 -11.74 22.35
C ASN A 121 4.02 -11.59 22.93
N LEU A 122 5.01 -11.31 22.09
CA LEU A 122 6.38 -11.05 22.53
C LEU A 122 6.46 -9.90 23.54
N SER A 123 5.82 -8.78 23.20
CA SER A 123 5.83 -7.57 24.05
C SER A 123 5.13 -7.80 25.37
N SER A 124 4.01 -8.49 25.38
CA SER A 124 3.27 -8.86 26.57
C SER A 124 4.09 -9.75 27.51
N ASN A 125 4.78 -10.76 26.95
CA ASN A 125 5.64 -11.68 27.71
C ASN A 125 6.86 -10.97 28.34
N ASN A 126 7.31 -9.86 27.71
CA ASN A 126 8.41 -9.06 28.21
C ASN A 126 7.97 -7.87 29.10
N GLY A 127 6.67 -7.71 29.37
CA GLY A 127 6.14 -6.60 30.15
C GLY A 127 6.27 -5.23 29.47
N ILE A 128 6.42 -5.19 28.15
CA ILE A 128 6.57 -3.99 27.34
C ILE A 128 5.24 -3.66 26.67
N LEU A 129 4.84 -2.40 26.71
CA LEU A 129 3.68 -1.94 25.95
C LEU A 129 4.07 -1.76 24.48
N LEU A 130 3.25 -2.27 23.58
CA LEU A 130 3.45 -2.12 22.15
C LEU A 130 2.51 -1.05 21.58
N ARG A 131 3.05 -0.16 20.75
CA ARG A 131 2.27 0.73 19.90
C ARG A 131 2.58 0.45 18.44
N LEU A 132 1.63 -0.15 17.75
CA LEU A 132 1.76 -0.42 16.34
C LEU A 132 1.47 0.86 15.53
N PHE A 133 2.42 1.23 14.70
CA PHE A 133 2.31 2.33 13.76
C PHE A 133 2.02 1.76 12.37
N HIS A 134 0.77 1.88 11.95
CA HIS A 134 0.33 1.43 10.64
C HIS A 134 0.84 2.42 9.58
N GLY A 135 1.92 2.03 8.92
CA GLY A 135 2.41 2.70 7.73
C GLY A 135 1.33 2.69 6.66
N ARG A 136 1.35 3.69 5.81
CA ARG A 136 0.40 3.81 4.74
C ARG A 136 0.35 2.61 3.84
N GLY A 137 -0.72 2.02 3.74
CA GLY A 137 -0.95 1.01 2.74
C GLY A 137 -2.35 0.45 2.90
N GLY A 138 -3.14 0.58 1.89
CA GLY A 138 -4.24 -0.30 1.59
C GLY A 138 -5.39 -0.44 2.59
N SER A 139 -5.20 -0.45 3.89
CA SER A 139 -6.33 -0.75 4.76
C SER A 139 -6.99 0.44 5.45
N VAL A 140 -6.27 1.38 5.96
CA VAL A 140 -6.87 2.39 6.85
C VAL A 140 -6.82 3.83 6.33
N GLY A 141 -6.26 4.15 5.23
CA GLY A 141 -6.09 5.56 4.87
C GLY A 141 -6.12 5.92 3.40
N ARG A 142 -6.29 4.95 2.51
CA ARG A 142 -6.28 5.23 1.08
C ARG A 142 -7.47 4.62 0.37
N GLY A 143 -8.47 5.46 0.06
CA GLY A 143 -9.51 5.17 -0.95
C GLY A 143 -10.22 3.83 -0.84
N GLY A 144 -10.05 3.13 0.24
CA GLY A 144 -10.35 1.75 0.39
C GLY A 144 -11.14 1.38 1.63
N GLY A 145 -12.40 1.68 1.64
CA GLY A 145 -13.32 1.24 2.69
C GLY A 145 -13.28 2.10 3.96
N PRO A 146 -14.27 1.96 4.84
CA PRO A 146 -14.37 2.73 6.06
C PRO A 146 -13.21 2.40 7.02
N ALA A 147 -12.58 3.42 7.58
CA ALA A 147 -11.53 3.27 8.59
C ALA A 147 -11.98 2.40 9.77
N TYR A 148 -13.24 2.50 10.15
CA TYR A 148 -13.89 1.69 11.17
C TYR A 148 -13.70 0.18 10.95
N GLN A 149 -14.09 -0.32 9.78
CA GLN A 149 -13.98 -1.75 9.47
C GLN A 149 -12.52 -2.23 9.42
N ALA A 150 -11.63 -1.39 8.93
CA ALA A 150 -10.20 -1.71 8.86
C ALA A 150 -9.55 -1.78 10.27
N ILE A 151 -10.00 -0.97 11.23
CA ILE A 151 -9.57 -1.03 12.62
C ILE A 151 -10.14 -2.28 13.29
N LEU A 152 -11.42 -2.59 13.09
CA LEU A 152 -12.03 -3.80 13.64
C LEU A 152 -11.45 -5.10 13.07
N ALA A 153 -10.84 -5.04 11.89
CA ALA A 153 -10.16 -6.17 11.26
C ALA A 153 -8.74 -6.42 11.81
N GLN A 154 -8.23 -5.56 12.70
CA GLN A 154 -6.95 -5.83 13.37
C GLN A 154 -7.09 -7.01 14.32
N PRO A 155 -6.01 -7.80 14.54
CA PRO A 155 -6.06 -8.93 15.46
C PRO A 155 -6.48 -8.49 16.87
N SER A 156 -7.25 -9.34 17.54
CA SER A 156 -7.68 -9.10 18.90
C SER A 156 -6.48 -8.88 19.83
N GLY A 157 -6.62 -7.96 20.78
CA GLY A 157 -5.56 -7.67 21.75
C GLY A 157 -4.36 -6.88 21.23
N THR A 158 -4.34 -6.48 19.94
CA THR A 158 -3.18 -5.74 19.38
C THR A 158 -3.29 -4.22 19.49
N LEU A 159 -4.48 -3.67 19.68
CA LEU A 159 -4.67 -2.22 19.78
C LEU A 159 -4.54 -1.69 21.21
N LEU A 160 -5.11 -2.36 22.18
CA LEU A 160 -5.06 -2.01 23.62
C LEU A 160 -5.30 -0.51 23.90
N GLY A 161 -6.34 0.06 23.29
CA GLY A 161 -6.71 1.47 23.39
C GLY A 161 -5.82 2.44 22.60
N ARG A 162 -4.88 1.95 21.76
CA ARG A 162 -3.91 2.78 21.05
C ARG A 162 -3.76 2.34 19.60
N ILE A 163 -3.83 3.29 18.68
CA ILE A 163 -3.48 3.10 17.29
C ILE A 163 -2.74 4.32 16.76
N LYS A 164 -1.72 4.11 15.94
CA LYS A 164 -1.05 5.17 15.20
C LYS A 164 -1.14 4.88 13.70
N ILE A 165 -1.70 5.82 12.95
CA ILE A 165 -1.96 5.66 11.52
C ILE A 165 -1.35 6.83 10.78
N THR A 166 -0.70 6.56 9.64
CA THR A 166 -0.30 7.62 8.71
C THR A 166 -1.42 7.88 7.71
N GLU A 167 -1.83 9.13 7.58
CA GLU A 167 -2.70 9.59 6.50
C GLU A 167 -1.97 10.60 5.60
N GLN A 168 -2.35 10.70 4.33
CA GLN A 168 -1.75 11.67 3.39
C GLN A 168 -2.35 13.05 3.60
N GLY A 169 -1.59 14.11 3.24
CA GLY A 169 -2.03 15.48 3.40
C GLY A 169 -3.36 15.77 2.73
N GLU A 170 -3.59 15.24 1.52
CA GLU A 170 -4.87 15.37 0.81
C GLU A 170 -6.03 14.63 1.51
N VAL A 171 -5.74 13.50 2.16
CA VAL A 171 -6.73 12.76 2.96
C VAL A 171 -7.04 13.52 4.25
N LEU A 172 -6.02 14.05 4.92
CA LEU A 172 -6.18 14.91 6.10
C LEU A 172 -7.06 16.12 5.77
N ALA A 173 -6.76 16.83 4.66
CA ALA A 173 -7.55 17.96 4.21
C ALA A 173 -9.02 17.57 3.95
N SER A 174 -9.28 16.44 3.30
CA SER A 174 -10.65 16.01 3.00
C SER A 174 -11.44 15.54 4.23
N LYS A 175 -10.77 14.99 5.25
CA LYS A 175 -11.42 14.45 6.44
C LYS A 175 -11.60 15.45 7.57
N TYR A 176 -10.68 16.43 7.68
CA TYR A 176 -10.57 17.26 8.87
C TYR A 176 -10.67 18.77 8.58
N SER A 177 -10.93 19.19 7.34
CA SER A 177 -11.06 20.62 6.99
C SER A 177 -12.36 21.25 7.47
N LEU A 178 -13.42 20.46 7.65
CA LEU A 178 -14.71 20.92 8.16
C LEU A 178 -14.97 20.29 9.54
N PRO A 179 -15.39 21.08 10.56
CA PRO A 179 -15.58 20.59 11.93
C PRO A 179 -16.49 19.37 12.03
N GLU A 180 -17.61 19.34 11.30
CA GLU A 180 -18.58 18.25 11.32
C GLU A 180 -17.98 16.96 10.73
N LEU A 181 -17.22 17.06 9.65
CA LEU A 181 -16.52 15.92 9.05
C LEU A 181 -15.37 15.44 9.95
N ALA A 182 -14.67 16.38 10.58
CA ALA A 182 -13.60 16.06 11.53
C ALA A 182 -14.14 15.28 12.72
N LEU A 183 -15.23 15.75 13.32
CA LEU A 183 -15.90 15.09 14.44
C LEU A 183 -16.33 13.67 14.05
N TYR A 184 -17.04 13.52 12.93
CA TYR A 184 -17.47 12.22 12.43
C TYR A 184 -16.30 11.23 12.22
N ASN A 185 -15.19 11.69 11.61
CA ASN A 185 -14.03 10.83 11.39
C ASN A 185 -13.32 10.46 12.69
N LEU A 186 -13.19 11.40 13.65
CA LEU A 186 -12.58 11.14 14.94
C LEU A 186 -13.43 10.18 15.78
N GLU A 187 -14.73 10.38 15.83
CA GLU A 187 -15.67 9.48 16.51
C GLU A 187 -15.61 8.08 15.90
N THR A 188 -15.59 7.97 14.57
CA THR A 188 -15.49 6.70 13.85
C THR A 188 -14.24 5.92 14.26
N VAL A 189 -13.07 6.58 14.26
CA VAL A 189 -11.80 5.95 14.63
C VAL A 189 -11.79 5.59 16.12
N THR A 190 -12.21 6.52 16.99
CA THR A 190 -12.23 6.31 18.44
C THR A 190 -13.15 5.15 18.83
N THR A 191 -14.36 5.11 18.28
CA THR A 191 -15.32 4.03 18.53
C THR A 191 -14.78 2.68 18.08
N ALA A 192 -14.16 2.63 16.90
CA ALA A 192 -13.55 1.39 16.40
C ALA A 192 -12.41 0.89 17.31
N VAL A 193 -11.56 1.81 17.81
CA VAL A 193 -10.46 1.46 18.73
C VAL A 193 -11.04 0.96 20.08
N ILE A 194 -12.03 1.64 20.63
CA ILE A 194 -12.68 1.22 21.87
C ILE A 194 -13.30 -0.16 21.70
N GLN A 195 -14.05 -0.37 20.62
CA GLN A 195 -14.72 -1.64 20.36
C GLN A 195 -13.72 -2.78 20.17
N ASN A 196 -12.67 -2.58 19.35
CA ASN A 196 -11.64 -3.62 19.15
C ASN A 196 -10.88 -3.93 20.44
N SER A 197 -10.66 -2.92 21.30
CA SER A 197 -9.89 -3.09 22.54
C SER A 197 -10.68 -3.72 23.69
N LEU A 198 -11.99 -3.49 23.77
CA LEU A 198 -12.84 -3.95 24.88
C LEU A 198 -13.61 -5.22 24.54
N VAL A 199 -14.01 -5.37 23.29
CA VAL A 199 -14.74 -6.56 22.86
C VAL A 199 -13.70 -7.60 22.43
N ASN A 200 -13.47 -8.58 23.29
CA ASN A 200 -12.75 -9.79 22.90
C ASN A 200 -13.54 -10.44 21.77
N ASN A 201 -13.13 -10.20 20.53
CA ASN A 201 -13.61 -10.94 19.39
C ASN A 201 -13.12 -12.38 19.57
N THR A 202 -13.96 -13.22 20.19
CA THR A 202 -13.71 -14.66 20.40
C THR A 202 -13.55 -15.45 19.11
N LEU A 203 -13.58 -14.78 17.99
CA LEU A 203 -13.35 -15.31 16.64
C LEU A 203 -11.91 -15.00 16.16
N ASP A 204 -10.94 -15.13 17.06
CA ASP A 204 -9.55 -15.24 16.63
C ASP A 204 -9.39 -16.50 15.78
N ALA A 205 -8.51 -16.39 14.77
CA ALA A 205 -8.33 -17.45 13.79
C ALA A 205 -8.09 -18.80 14.48
N THR A 206 -8.94 -19.77 14.15
CA THR A 206 -8.64 -21.16 14.53
C THR A 206 -7.38 -21.62 13.81
N PRO A 207 -6.67 -22.63 14.31
CA PRO A 207 -5.52 -23.19 13.60
C PRO A 207 -5.81 -23.57 12.15
N GLU A 208 -7.04 -24.01 11.86
CA GLU A 208 -7.50 -24.34 10.51
C GLU A 208 -7.56 -23.08 9.61
N TRP A 209 -8.06 -21.97 10.13
CA TRP A 209 -8.14 -20.70 9.39
C TRP A 209 -6.76 -20.12 9.13
N ASP A 210 -5.86 -20.21 10.12
CA ASP A 210 -4.47 -19.77 9.98
C ASP A 210 -3.74 -20.56 8.88
N GLN A 211 -3.90 -21.88 8.87
CA GLN A 211 -3.34 -22.75 7.84
C GLN A 211 -3.90 -22.47 6.44
N LEU A 212 -5.23 -22.29 6.33
CA LEU A 212 -5.86 -21.93 5.07
C LEU A 212 -5.33 -20.58 4.55
N MET A 213 -5.31 -19.56 5.39
CA MET A 213 -4.81 -18.24 5.00
C MET A 213 -3.32 -18.26 4.63
N SER A 214 -2.52 -19.07 5.32
CA SER A 214 -1.09 -19.25 4.99
C SER A 214 -0.92 -19.87 3.60
N ARG A 215 -1.68 -20.92 3.27
CA ARG A 215 -1.66 -21.54 1.92
C ARG A 215 -2.13 -20.55 0.84
N LEU A 216 -3.20 -19.78 1.12
CA LEU A 216 -3.70 -18.76 0.20
C LEU A 216 -2.65 -17.64 -0.01
N ALA A 217 -2.00 -17.19 1.06
CA ALA A 217 -0.97 -16.16 1.01
C ALA A 217 0.25 -16.61 0.21
N ASP A 218 0.74 -17.83 0.45
CA ASP A 218 1.89 -18.40 -0.26
C ASP A 218 1.59 -18.59 -1.75
N SER A 219 0.41 -19.13 -2.09
CA SER A 219 -0.02 -19.29 -3.47
C SER A 219 -0.18 -17.96 -4.21
N SER A 220 -0.79 -16.97 -3.54
CA SER A 220 -0.94 -15.62 -4.09
C SER A 220 0.42 -14.95 -4.32
N ARG A 221 1.33 -15.06 -3.34
CA ARG A 221 2.69 -14.53 -3.43
C ARG A 221 3.46 -15.14 -4.60
N ALA A 222 3.42 -16.44 -4.74
CA ALA A 222 4.09 -17.15 -5.83
C ALA A 222 3.60 -16.66 -7.19
N HIS A 223 2.28 -16.56 -7.39
CA HIS A 223 1.70 -16.09 -8.64
C HIS A 223 2.02 -14.62 -8.92
N TYR A 224 1.95 -13.76 -7.91
CA TYR A 224 2.32 -12.35 -8.02
C TYR A 224 3.80 -12.19 -8.39
N ARG A 225 4.69 -12.89 -7.72
CA ARG A 225 6.14 -12.81 -7.96
C ARG A 225 6.54 -13.35 -9.32
N ALA A 226 5.91 -14.42 -9.78
CA ALA A 226 6.13 -14.97 -11.13
C ALA A 226 5.89 -13.90 -12.22
N LEU A 227 4.86 -13.06 -12.08
CA LEU A 227 4.65 -11.95 -13.01
C LEU A 227 5.56 -10.75 -12.72
N VAL A 228 5.63 -10.29 -11.45
CA VAL A 228 6.20 -8.98 -11.12
C VAL A 228 7.72 -9.02 -11.01
N HIS A 229 8.29 -10.11 -10.49
CA HIS A 229 9.73 -10.20 -10.21
C HIS A 229 10.48 -11.13 -11.16
N GLU A 230 9.81 -12.15 -11.70
CA GLU A 230 10.45 -13.20 -12.48
C GLU A 230 10.21 -13.05 -13.99
N ASN A 231 9.16 -12.34 -14.41
CA ASN A 231 8.92 -12.06 -15.82
C ASN A 231 9.85 -10.93 -16.31
N PRO A 232 10.80 -11.22 -17.23
CA PRO A 232 11.79 -10.24 -17.66
C PRO A 232 11.19 -9.05 -18.42
N ALA A 233 10.03 -9.22 -19.05
CA ALA A 233 9.38 -8.17 -19.82
C ALA A 233 8.53 -7.22 -18.96
N LEU A 234 8.21 -7.58 -17.71
CA LEU A 234 7.27 -6.79 -16.92
C LEU A 234 7.78 -5.39 -16.60
N LEU A 235 9.06 -5.26 -16.27
CA LEU A 235 9.60 -3.94 -15.94
C LEU A 235 9.52 -2.98 -17.14
N THR A 236 9.84 -3.47 -18.34
CA THR A 236 9.71 -2.70 -19.58
C THR A 236 8.25 -2.39 -19.88
N PHE A 237 7.37 -3.39 -19.74
CA PHE A 237 5.92 -3.19 -19.84
C PHE A 237 5.45 -2.06 -18.92
N PHE A 238 5.79 -2.11 -17.63
CA PHE A 238 5.42 -1.09 -16.67
C PHE A 238 5.94 0.30 -17.02
N GLN A 239 7.19 0.40 -17.52
CA GLN A 239 7.80 1.67 -17.90
C GLN A 239 7.17 2.28 -19.16
N GLU A 240 6.83 1.45 -20.14
CA GLU A 240 6.25 1.93 -21.40
C GLU A 240 4.75 2.16 -21.29
N VAL A 241 4.02 1.21 -20.68
CA VAL A 241 2.54 1.20 -20.64
C VAL A 241 1.97 2.14 -19.58
N THR A 242 2.75 2.52 -18.55
CA THR A 242 2.28 3.43 -17.50
C THR A 242 2.95 4.81 -17.59
N PRO A 243 2.36 5.85 -16.98
CA PRO A 243 2.98 7.18 -16.95
C PRO A 243 4.04 7.32 -15.84
N ILE A 244 4.78 6.27 -15.51
CA ILE A 244 5.74 6.27 -14.38
C ILE A 244 6.87 7.29 -14.54
N GLU A 245 7.32 7.57 -15.77
CA GLU A 245 8.34 8.57 -16.03
C GLU A 245 7.82 9.99 -15.77
N GLU A 246 6.58 10.24 -16.13
CA GLU A 246 5.90 11.52 -15.93
C GLU A 246 5.54 11.72 -14.45
N ILE A 247 5.05 10.67 -13.79
CA ILE A 247 4.80 10.64 -12.34
C ILE A 247 6.07 11.02 -11.56
N SER A 248 7.24 10.57 -12.03
CA SER A 248 8.53 10.87 -11.38
C SER A 248 8.89 12.37 -11.41
N LYS A 249 8.21 13.17 -12.21
CA LYS A 249 8.37 14.65 -12.27
C LYS A 249 7.38 15.40 -11.38
N LEU A 250 6.36 14.71 -10.89
CA LEU A 250 5.42 15.27 -9.91
C LEU A 250 6.00 15.16 -8.51
N GLN A 251 5.81 16.22 -7.72
CA GLN A 251 6.13 16.21 -6.29
C GLN A 251 4.95 15.62 -5.49
N ILE A 252 4.59 14.36 -5.76
CA ILE A 252 3.46 13.70 -5.09
C ILE A 252 3.82 13.24 -3.67
N SER A 253 5.10 13.03 -3.40
CA SER A 253 5.57 12.60 -2.08
C SER A 253 6.78 13.43 -1.65
N SER A 254 7.04 13.47 -0.34
CA SER A 254 8.23 14.13 0.21
C SER A 254 9.56 13.50 -0.25
N ARG A 255 9.51 12.37 -0.96
CA ARG A 255 10.69 11.61 -1.39
C ARG A 255 10.68 11.39 -2.90
N PRO A 256 11.85 11.33 -3.58
CA PRO A 256 11.94 11.00 -5.00
C PRO A 256 11.30 9.65 -5.33
N ALA A 257 10.78 9.48 -6.55
CA ALA A 257 10.14 8.24 -6.99
C ALA A 257 11.07 7.02 -6.94
N ARG A 258 12.38 7.21 -7.01
CA ARG A 258 13.40 6.16 -6.94
C ARG A 258 14.39 6.41 -5.80
N ARG A 259 14.85 5.31 -5.16
CA ARG A 259 15.83 5.35 -4.06
C ARG A 259 17.24 5.71 -4.54
N LYS A 260 17.63 5.27 -5.75
CA LYS A 260 18.95 5.53 -6.35
C LYS A 260 18.80 6.23 -7.70
N LYS A 261 19.53 7.32 -7.92
CA LYS A 261 19.59 8.01 -9.21
C LYS A 261 20.20 7.08 -10.28
N GLY A 262 19.58 7.01 -11.46
CA GLY A 262 20.09 6.27 -12.62
C GLY A 262 19.72 4.77 -12.67
N LYS A 263 19.35 4.13 -11.57
CA LYS A 263 18.95 2.73 -11.58
C LYS A 263 17.47 2.58 -11.92
N LYS A 264 17.17 1.90 -13.05
CA LYS A 264 15.79 1.71 -13.55
C LYS A 264 15.21 0.33 -13.21
N ASP A 265 15.68 -0.30 -12.14
CA ASP A 265 15.14 -1.58 -11.65
C ASP A 265 13.92 -1.41 -10.74
N LEU A 266 13.21 -2.51 -10.53
CA LEU A 266 12.03 -2.54 -9.66
C LEU A 266 12.40 -2.29 -8.19
N SER A 267 13.59 -2.72 -7.74
CA SER A 267 14.05 -2.56 -6.35
C SER A 267 14.31 -1.10 -5.99
N SER A 268 14.77 -0.29 -6.94
CA SER A 268 14.98 1.15 -6.76
C SER A 268 13.69 1.96 -6.75
N LEU A 269 12.61 1.45 -7.34
CA LEU A 269 11.31 2.11 -7.41
C LEU A 269 10.61 2.04 -6.06
N ARG A 270 10.14 3.19 -5.54
CA ARG A 270 9.36 3.24 -4.31
C ARG A 270 7.94 2.70 -4.52
N ALA A 271 7.32 2.23 -3.44
CA ALA A 271 5.99 1.61 -3.49
C ALA A 271 4.88 2.59 -3.92
N ILE A 272 4.96 3.87 -3.55
CA ILE A 272 3.94 4.86 -3.95
C ILE A 272 3.91 5.04 -5.48
N PRO A 273 5.01 5.38 -6.17
CA PRO A 273 5.01 5.46 -7.63
C PRO A 273 4.64 4.15 -8.33
N TRP A 274 5.01 2.99 -7.74
CA TRP A 274 4.60 1.67 -8.25
C TRP A 274 3.08 1.52 -8.29
N VAL A 275 2.42 1.68 -7.14
CA VAL A 275 0.96 1.57 -7.06
C VAL A 275 0.28 2.63 -7.92
N PHE A 276 0.83 3.84 -7.96
CA PHE A 276 0.25 4.96 -8.67
C PHE A 276 0.30 4.78 -10.19
N GLY A 277 1.40 4.26 -10.75
CA GLY A 277 1.50 3.93 -12.16
C GLY A 277 0.42 2.95 -12.62
N TRP A 278 0.19 1.88 -11.85
CA TRP A 278 -0.88 0.90 -12.12
C TRP A 278 -2.29 1.47 -11.94
N THR A 279 -2.47 2.43 -11.04
CA THR A 279 -3.74 3.12 -10.84
C THR A 279 -4.07 4.00 -12.04
N GLN A 280 -3.09 4.76 -12.54
CA GLN A 280 -3.26 5.64 -13.70
C GLN A 280 -3.66 4.89 -14.96
N SER A 281 -3.02 3.77 -15.22
CA SER A 281 -3.31 2.91 -16.38
C SER A 281 -4.45 1.92 -16.17
N ARG A 282 -5.25 2.09 -15.08
CA ARG A 282 -6.48 1.35 -14.79
C ARG A 282 -6.35 -0.16 -14.55
N PHE A 283 -5.12 -0.66 -14.37
CA PHE A 283 -4.88 -2.06 -13.98
C PHE A 283 -5.08 -2.29 -12.48
N LEU A 284 -4.68 -1.38 -11.62
CA LEU A 284 -4.65 -1.51 -10.15
C LEU A 284 -4.04 -2.83 -9.68
N LEU A 285 -3.13 -3.40 -10.46
CA LEU A 285 -2.58 -4.74 -10.36
C LEU A 285 -2.11 -5.12 -8.93
N PRO A 286 -1.35 -4.28 -8.19
CA PRO A 286 -0.82 -4.66 -6.89
C PRO A 286 -1.89 -4.93 -5.81
N SER A 287 -3.14 -4.54 -6.06
CA SER A 287 -4.19 -4.58 -5.04
C SER A 287 -5.15 -5.78 -5.17
N TRP A 288 -4.93 -6.66 -6.16
CA TRP A 288 -5.82 -7.82 -6.39
C TRP A 288 -5.15 -9.00 -7.10
N PHE A 289 -4.07 -8.78 -7.84
CA PHE A 289 -3.44 -9.84 -8.66
C PHE A 289 -2.89 -10.97 -7.77
N GLY A 290 -3.17 -12.21 -8.16
CA GLY A 290 -2.79 -13.43 -7.45
C GLY A 290 -3.86 -13.94 -6.47
N VAL A 291 -4.91 -13.18 -6.20
CA VAL A 291 -6.00 -13.60 -5.29
C VAL A 291 -6.86 -14.69 -5.94
N GLY A 292 -7.23 -14.52 -7.21
CA GLY A 292 -8.03 -15.50 -7.95
C GLY A 292 -7.34 -16.85 -8.09
N THR A 293 -6.07 -16.83 -8.49
CA THR A 293 -5.26 -18.04 -8.59
C THR A 293 -5.13 -18.76 -7.25
N ALA A 294 -4.92 -18.03 -6.15
CA ALA A 294 -4.83 -18.64 -4.82
C ALA A 294 -6.15 -19.31 -4.40
N LEU A 295 -7.25 -18.61 -4.55
CA LEU A 295 -8.59 -19.14 -4.24
C LEU A 295 -8.94 -20.32 -5.15
N SER A 296 -8.64 -20.25 -6.44
CA SER A 296 -8.90 -21.32 -7.40
C SER A 296 -8.13 -22.58 -7.08
N LYS A 297 -6.86 -22.45 -6.69
CA LYS A 297 -6.02 -23.58 -6.29
C LYS A 297 -6.57 -24.30 -5.06
N GLU A 298 -6.98 -23.57 -4.04
CA GLU A 298 -7.58 -24.15 -2.83
C GLU A 298 -8.89 -24.88 -3.14
N LEU A 299 -9.77 -24.29 -3.97
CA LEU A 299 -11.02 -24.92 -4.39
C LEU A 299 -10.82 -26.11 -5.32
N SER A 300 -9.71 -26.19 -6.03
CA SER A 300 -9.36 -27.36 -6.86
C SER A 300 -8.91 -28.55 -6.01
N LEU A 301 -8.32 -28.28 -4.83
CA LEU A 301 -7.95 -29.32 -3.87
C LEU A 301 -9.19 -29.91 -3.15
N ASP A 302 -10.09 -29.03 -2.71
CA ASP A 302 -11.34 -29.40 -2.07
C ASP A 302 -12.44 -28.38 -2.41
N PRO A 303 -13.40 -28.72 -3.29
CA PRO A 303 -14.53 -27.85 -3.63
C PRO A 303 -15.41 -27.43 -2.45
N LYS A 304 -15.43 -28.21 -1.35
CA LYS A 304 -16.19 -27.88 -0.13
C LYS A 304 -15.62 -26.65 0.61
N GLN A 305 -14.36 -26.30 0.33
CA GLN A 305 -13.74 -25.10 0.89
C GLN A 305 -14.49 -23.82 0.56
N ILE A 306 -15.37 -23.82 -0.43
CA ILE A 306 -16.21 -22.64 -0.72
C ILE A 306 -17.12 -22.28 0.46
N GLU A 307 -17.64 -23.26 1.19
CA GLU A 307 -18.50 -23.01 2.36
C GLU A 307 -17.69 -22.44 3.52
N LEU A 308 -16.46 -22.93 3.70
CA LEU A 308 -15.53 -22.36 4.69
C LEU A 308 -15.19 -20.90 4.33
N LEU A 309 -14.84 -20.60 3.08
CA LEU A 309 -14.56 -19.23 2.63
C LEU A 309 -15.76 -18.29 2.79
N ARG A 310 -16.97 -18.76 2.55
CA ARG A 310 -18.22 -18.02 2.81
C ARG A 310 -18.41 -17.74 4.30
N MET A 311 -18.20 -18.75 5.13
CA MET A 311 -18.30 -18.60 6.58
C MET A 311 -17.24 -17.64 7.11
N LEU A 312 -15.97 -17.71 6.63
CA LEU A 312 -14.93 -16.76 6.98
C LEU A 312 -15.32 -15.32 6.57
N HIS A 313 -15.86 -15.14 5.37
CA HIS A 313 -16.32 -13.83 4.91
C HIS A 313 -17.45 -13.27 5.80
N GLN A 314 -18.33 -14.12 6.31
CA GLN A 314 -19.43 -13.70 7.18
C GLN A 314 -18.96 -13.40 8.61
N ARG A 315 -18.06 -14.22 9.15
CA ARG A 315 -17.74 -14.22 10.58
C ARG A 315 -16.41 -13.57 10.93
N TRP A 316 -15.39 -13.67 10.09
CA TRP A 316 -14.05 -13.18 10.42
C TRP A 316 -13.80 -11.78 9.82
N PRO A 317 -13.70 -10.72 10.65
CA PRO A 317 -13.54 -9.35 10.19
C PRO A 317 -12.33 -9.14 9.29
N PHE A 318 -11.22 -9.81 9.59
CA PHE A 318 -10.01 -9.74 8.76
C PHE A 318 -10.25 -10.26 7.34
N PHE A 319 -10.81 -11.46 7.19
CA PHE A 319 -11.08 -12.03 5.87
C PHE A 319 -12.13 -11.23 5.10
N ARG A 320 -13.18 -10.78 5.81
CA ARG A 320 -14.21 -9.88 5.24
C ARG A 320 -13.59 -8.61 4.68
N MET A 321 -12.68 -7.97 5.43
CA MET A 321 -11.98 -6.77 5.01
C MET A 321 -11.12 -7.03 3.76
N LEU A 322 -10.39 -8.15 3.69
CA LEU A 322 -9.61 -8.53 2.52
C LEU A 322 -10.48 -8.65 1.28
N ILE A 323 -11.55 -9.46 1.35
CA ILE A 323 -12.47 -9.69 0.22
C ILE A 323 -13.14 -8.39 -0.22
N SER A 324 -13.63 -7.58 0.72
CA SER A 324 -14.27 -6.28 0.40
C SER A 324 -13.33 -5.31 -0.30
N LYS A 325 -12.05 -5.30 0.06
CA LYS A 325 -11.05 -4.47 -0.61
C LYS A 325 -10.70 -4.93 -2.01
N VAL A 326 -10.57 -6.24 -2.20
CA VAL A 326 -10.40 -6.82 -3.54
C VAL A 326 -11.61 -6.48 -4.39
N GLU A 327 -12.84 -6.68 -3.89
CA GLU A 327 -14.09 -6.34 -4.57
C GLU A 327 -14.12 -4.87 -5.01
N MET A 328 -13.84 -3.95 -4.08
CA MET A 328 -13.80 -2.52 -4.36
C MET A 328 -12.71 -2.17 -5.39
N THR A 329 -11.56 -2.82 -5.34
CA THR A 329 -10.49 -2.54 -6.30
C THR A 329 -10.86 -3.05 -7.69
N LEU A 330 -11.40 -4.27 -7.79
CA LEU A 330 -11.87 -4.84 -9.06
C LEU A 330 -12.94 -3.97 -9.72
N SER A 331 -13.81 -3.32 -8.94
CA SER A 331 -14.82 -2.40 -9.47
C SER A 331 -14.24 -1.14 -10.13
N LYS A 332 -12.99 -0.81 -9.83
CA LYS A 332 -12.26 0.34 -10.39
C LYS A 332 -11.32 -0.05 -11.53
N VAL A 333 -11.06 -1.33 -11.74
CA VAL A 333 -10.27 -1.81 -12.89
C VAL A 333 -11.06 -1.58 -14.17
N ASP A 334 -10.36 -1.17 -15.23
CA ASP A 334 -10.95 -0.96 -16.55
C ASP A 334 -9.98 -1.51 -17.61
N LEU A 335 -10.26 -2.74 -18.05
CA LEU A 335 -9.37 -3.43 -18.98
C LEU A 335 -9.45 -2.88 -20.40
N GLU A 336 -10.51 -2.16 -20.78
CA GLU A 336 -10.58 -1.50 -22.10
C GLU A 336 -9.62 -0.31 -22.13
N VAL A 337 -9.69 0.55 -21.12
CA VAL A 337 -8.71 1.65 -20.96
C VAL A 337 -7.29 1.10 -20.84
N ALA A 338 -7.08 0.07 -20.00
CA ALA A 338 -5.78 -0.54 -19.82
C ALA A 338 -5.20 -1.11 -21.14
N LYS A 339 -6.04 -1.76 -21.96
CA LYS A 339 -5.64 -2.26 -23.27
C LYS A 339 -5.23 -1.12 -24.20
N TYR A 340 -5.96 -0.01 -24.17
CA TYR A 340 -5.60 1.16 -24.96
C TYR A 340 -4.20 1.73 -24.59
N TYR A 341 -3.84 1.72 -23.29
CA TYR A 341 -2.47 2.03 -22.88
C TYR A 341 -1.45 1.08 -23.48
N VAL A 342 -1.73 -0.24 -23.46
CA VAL A 342 -0.83 -1.26 -24.03
C VAL A 342 -0.64 -1.04 -25.52
N ASP A 343 -1.73 -0.90 -26.28
CA ASP A 343 -1.72 -0.84 -27.74
C ASP A 343 -1.10 0.48 -28.25
N THR A 344 -1.27 1.56 -27.51
CA THR A 344 -0.88 2.90 -27.97
C THR A 344 0.54 3.28 -27.51
N LEU A 345 0.93 2.90 -26.29
CA LEU A 345 2.21 3.32 -25.69
C LEU A 345 3.28 2.24 -25.80
N GLY A 346 2.89 0.96 -25.89
CA GLY A 346 3.83 -0.14 -26.05
C GLY A 346 4.58 -0.06 -27.36
N SER A 347 5.88 -0.37 -27.32
CA SER A 347 6.71 -0.44 -28.51
C SER A 347 6.32 -1.63 -29.40
N VAL A 348 6.46 -1.47 -30.72
CA VAL A 348 6.17 -2.52 -31.71
C VAL A 348 7.01 -3.77 -31.45
N GLU A 349 8.27 -3.58 -31.09
CA GLU A 349 9.23 -4.65 -30.78
C GLU A 349 8.76 -5.53 -29.61
N ASN A 350 8.11 -4.95 -28.62
CA ASN A 350 7.64 -5.64 -27.42
C ASN A 350 6.16 -6.08 -27.49
N SER A 351 5.47 -5.80 -28.60
CA SER A 351 4.02 -6.00 -28.74
C SER A 351 3.57 -7.42 -28.36
N LYS A 352 4.30 -8.45 -28.80
CA LYS A 352 3.96 -9.85 -28.50
C LYS A 352 4.05 -10.16 -27.00
N SER A 353 5.12 -9.75 -26.35
CA SER A 353 5.31 -9.96 -24.91
C SER A 353 4.33 -9.13 -24.07
N PHE A 354 4.04 -7.90 -24.50
CA PHE A 354 3.09 -7.03 -23.82
C PHE A 354 1.67 -7.55 -23.91
N ASN A 355 1.25 -8.06 -25.07
CA ASN A 355 -0.05 -8.71 -25.20
C ASN A 355 -0.14 -9.97 -24.34
N SER A 356 0.92 -10.77 -24.24
CA SER A 356 0.95 -11.92 -23.33
C SER A 356 0.78 -11.52 -21.86
N ILE A 357 1.47 -10.45 -21.42
CA ILE A 357 1.30 -9.91 -20.04
C ILE A 357 -0.13 -9.43 -19.83
N PHE A 358 -0.71 -8.70 -20.78
CA PHE A 358 -2.09 -8.23 -20.70
C PHE A 358 -3.08 -9.39 -20.60
N GLU A 359 -2.89 -10.47 -21.35
CA GLU A 359 -3.73 -11.67 -21.27
C GLU A 359 -3.64 -12.35 -19.90
N ILE A 360 -2.43 -12.48 -19.33
CA ILE A 360 -2.24 -13.02 -17.98
C ILE A 360 -3.04 -12.20 -16.96
N ILE A 361 -2.91 -10.87 -17.02
CA ILE A 361 -3.63 -9.96 -16.13
C ILE A 361 -5.15 -10.07 -16.33
N SER A 362 -5.62 -10.13 -17.57
CA SER A 362 -7.04 -10.20 -17.90
C SER A 362 -7.69 -11.52 -17.45
N LYS A 363 -6.98 -12.64 -17.61
CA LYS A 363 -7.44 -13.94 -17.12
C LYS A 363 -7.53 -13.97 -15.59
N GLU A 364 -6.51 -13.45 -14.91
CA GLU A 364 -6.52 -13.35 -13.44
C GLU A 364 -7.62 -12.42 -12.94
N TYR A 365 -7.90 -11.31 -13.64
CA TYR A 365 -9.02 -10.42 -13.30
C TYR A 365 -10.37 -11.15 -13.38
N ALA A 366 -10.64 -11.84 -14.47
CA ALA A 366 -11.88 -12.59 -14.65
C ALA A 366 -12.05 -13.69 -13.59
N LEU A 367 -10.97 -14.44 -13.31
CA LEU A 367 -10.94 -15.48 -12.28
C LEU A 367 -11.20 -14.89 -10.90
N THR A 368 -10.47 -13.84 -10.53
CA THR A 368 -10.63 -13.17 -9.22
C THR A 368 -12.05 -12.65 -9.05
N LYS A 369 -12.59 -11.94 -10.04
CA LYS A 369 -13.95 -11.41 -10.00
C LYS A 369 -14.98 -12.51 -9.77
N ASN A 370 -14.91 -13.60 -10.54
CA ASN A 370 -15.86 -14.71 -10.42
C ASN A 370 -15.82 -15.37 -9.04
N LEU A 371 -14.61 -15.58 -8.48
CA LEU A 371 -14.47 -16.20 -7.16
C LEU A 371 -14.90 -15.28 -6.02
N ILE A 372 -14.61 -13.98 -6.10
CA ILE A 372 -15.11 -12.99 -5.14
C ILE A 372 -16.64 -12.97 -5.13
N LEU A 373 -17.29 -12.95 -6.29
CA LEU A 373 -18.76 -13.00 -6.40
C LEU A 373 -19.31 -14.31 -5.84
N LYS A 374 -18.65 -15.45 -6.08
CA LYS A 374 -19.04 -16.75 -5.55
C LYS A 374 -18.94 -16.83 -4.03
N ILE A 375 -17.88 -16.29 -3.45
CA ILE A 375 -17.66 -16.25 -1.99
C ILE A 375 -18.68 -15.31 -1.32
N THR A 376 -18.89 -14.12 -1.88
CA THR A 376 -19.81 -13.11 -1.32
C THR A 376 -21.28 -13.42 -1.56
N GLY A 377 -21.60 -14.34 -2.47
CA GLY A 377 -22.97 -14.66 -2.89
C GLY A 377 -23.63 -13.56 -3.74
N LYS A 378 -22.85 -12.62 -4.27
CA LYS A 378 -23.33 -11.46 -5.05
C LYS A 378 -23.35 -11.76 -6.55
N LYS A 379 -24.23 -11.06 -7.27
CA LYS A 379 -24.33 -11.14 -8.75
C LYS A 379 -23.39 -10.16 -9.44
N GLN A 380 -23.04 -9.05 -8.78
CA GLN A 380 -22.17 -8.00 -9.30
C GLN A 380 -21.32 -7.38 -8.21
N LEU A 381 -20.21 -6.75 -8.59
CA LEU A 381 -19.34 -6.06 -7.64
C LEU A 381 -20.08 -4.89 -6.98
N LEU A 382 -19.83 -4.69 -5.67
CA LEU A 382 -20.44 -3.64 -4.84
C LEU A 382 -21.97 -3.69 -4.80
N GLU A 383 -22.58 -4.88 -4.95
CA GLU A 383 -24.05 -5.01 -4.96
C GLU A 383 -24.69 -4.51 -3.67
N THR A 384 -24.08 -4.76 -2.54
CA THR A 384 -24.58 -4.36 -1.21
C THR A 384 -24.18 -2.94 -0.81
N ASP A 385 -23.20 -2.33 -1.47
CA ASP A 385 -22.76 -0.95 -1.24
C ASP A 385 -23.17 -0.05 -2.42
N LYS A 386 -24.46 0.28 -2.44
CA LYS A 386 -25.06 1.04 -3.53
C LYS A 386 -24.46 2.43 -3.69
N ASP A 387 -24.12 3.10 -2.59
CA ASP A 387 -23.55 4.45 -2.60
C ASP A 387 -22.14 4.45 -3.17
N LEU A 388 -21.31 3.50 -2.73
CA LEU A 388 -19.96 3.34 -3.28
C LEU A 388 -20.02 2.98 -4.77
N ARG A 389 -20.92 2.08 -5.18
CA ARG A 389 -21.12 1.71 -6.57
C ARG A 389 -21.50 2.91 -7.42
N ALA A 390 -22.54 3.65 -7.02
CA ALA A 390 -22.99 4.85 -7.72
C ALA A 390 -21.87 5.91 -7.81
N SER A 391 -21.09 6.07 -6.73
CA SER A 391 -19.94 6.96 -6.70
C SER A 391 -18.82 6.53 -7.66
N VAL A 392 -18.54 5.23 -7.80
CA VAL A 392 -17.56 4.70 -8.76
C VAL A 392 -18.05 4.89 -10.20
N GLU A 393 -19.31 4.53 -10.48
CA GLU A 393 -19.92 4.69 -11.80
C GLU A 393 -19.94 6.16 -12.27
N LEU A 394 -20.34 7.08 -11.39
CA LEU A 394 -20.34 8.51 -11.68
C LEU A 394 -18.95 9.04 -12.05
N ARG A 395 -17.94 8.68 -11.25
CA ARG A 395 -16.57 9.12 -11.48
C ARG A 395 -15.95 8.52 -12.74
N ASN A 396 -16.30 7.30 -13.09
CA ASN A 396 -15.82 6.65 -14.32
C ASN A 396 -16.21 7.44 -15.58
N LYS A 397 -17.34 8.12 -15.59
CA LYS A 397 -17.75 8.99 -16.71
C LYS A 397 -16.75 10.11 -17.02
N THR A 398 -16.00 10.56 -16.01
CA THR A 398 -14.96 11.58 -16.16
C THR A 398 -13.57 10.95 -16.31
N ILE A 399 -13.27 9.89 -15.58
CA ILE A 399 -11.94 9.28 -15.55
C ILE A 399 -11.61 8.56 -16.86
N ILE A 400 -12.59 7.89 -17.50
CA ILE A 400 -12.36 7.16 -18.74
C ILE A 400 -11.91 8.09 -19.87
N PRO A 401 -12.61 9.21 -20.18
CA PRO A 401 -12.12 10.16 -21.17
C PRO A 401 -10.75 10.76 -20.84
N LEU A 402 -10.48 11.03 -19.55
CA LEU A 402 -9.17 11.50 -19.13
C LEU A 402 -8.06 10.46 -19.37
N GLY A 403 -8.36 9.17 -19.24
CA GLY A 403 -7.43 8.08 -19.56
C GLY A 403 -7.04 8.08 -21.04
N PHE A 404 -8.00 8.19 -21.95
CA PHE A 404 -7.72 8.28 -23.39
C PHE A 404 -6.94 9.55 -23.74
N LEU A 405 -7.30 10.70 -23.16
CA LEU A 405 -6.56 11.94 -23.35
C LEU A 405 -5.13 11.82 -22.86
N GLN A 406 -4.93 11.22 -21.66
CA GLN A 406 -3.60 11.00 -21.10
C GLN A 406 -2.72 10.19 -22.04
N VAL A 407 -3.21 9.07 -22.57
CA VAL A 407 -2.47 8.22 -23.52
C VAL A 407 -2.06 9.02 -24.76
N SER A 408 -2.99 9.81 -25.32
CA SER A 408 -2.69 10.66 -26.49
C SER A 408 -1.58 11.69 -26.20
N LEU A 409 -1.63 12.34 -25.04
CA LEU A 409 -0.62 13.31 -24.63
C LEU A 409 0.74 12.64 -24.35
N LEU A 410 0.73 11.49 -23.69
CA LEU A 410 1.94 10.71 -23.41
C LEU A 410 2.63 10.23 -24.70
N LYS A 411 1.86 9.72 -25.66
CA LYS A 411 2.38 9.30 -26.96
C LYS A 411 3.10 10.47 -27.65
N ARG A 412 2.42 11.60 -27.82
CA ARG A 412 3.01 12.80 -28.45
C ARG A 412 4.25 13.28 -27.70
N LEU A 413 4.23 13.31 -26.37
CA LEU A 413 5.35 13.72 -25.54
C LEU A 413 6.58 12.80 -25.69
N ARG A 414 6.34 11.47 -25.83
CA ARG A 414 7.39 10.46 -26.00
C ARG A 414 7.93 10.44 -27.42
N ASP A 415 7.08 10.64 -28.42
CA ASP A 415 7.49 10.72 -29.82
C ASP A 415 8.41 11.94 -30.07
N GLN A 416 8.12 13.11 -29.46
CA GLN A 416 9.01 14.26 -29.48
C GLN A 416 10.39 14.03 -28.83
N LYS A 417 10.51 13.09 -27.89
CA LYS A 417 11.81 12.70 -27.32
C LYS A 417 12.67 11.89 -28.29
N ARG A 418 12.03 11.20 -29.22
CA ARG A 418 12.70 10.32 -30.22
C ARG A 418 13.14 11.07 -31.47
N GLN A 419 12.64 12.29 -31.71
CA GLN A 419 13.04 13.12 -32.82
C GLN A 419 14.29 13.95 -32.46
N PRO A 420 15.27 14.12 -33.37
CA PRO A 420 16.39 15.03 -33.15
C PRO A 420 15.88 16.49 -32.99
N PRO A 421 16.63 17.37 -32.29
CA PRO A 421 16.23 18.74 -32.12
C PRO A 421 15.98 19.44 -33.47
N ILE A 422 14.86 20.15 -33.56
CA ILE A 422 14.31 20.80 -34.77
C ILE A 422 15.22 21.88 -35.38
N SER A 423 16.49 21.96 -35.04
CA SER A 423 17.43 22.93 -35.63
C SER A 423 17.80 22.66 -37.08
N GLU A 424 17.41 21.52 -37.66
CA GLU A 424 17.77 21.15 -39.04
C GLU A 424 16.64 21.23 -40.07
N PHE A 425 15.39 21.53 -39.68
CA PHE A 425 14.24 21.58 -40.62
C PHE A 425 13.50 22.91 -40.61
N LEU A 426 14.23 24.03 -40.78
CA LEU A 426 13.62 25.33 -41.03
C LEU A 426 13.46 25.56 -42.53
N ASN A 427 12.76 24.72 -43.27
CA ASN A 427 12.31 25.03 -44.63
C ASN A 427 11.25 24.05 -45.12
N GLU A 428 10.07 24.06 -44.52
CA GLU A 428 8.86 23.63 -45.26
C GLU A 428 7.62 24.30 -44.62
N LYS A 429 7.02 25.17 -45.43
CA LYS A 429 5.65 25.68 -45.16
C LYS A 429 4.70 24.52 -45.33
N SER A 430 4.18 23.98 -44.25
CA SER A 430 3.04 23.09 -44.27
C SER A 430 2.00 23.46 -43.23
N ASP A 431 0.78 23.36 -43.66
CA ASP A 431 -0.49 23.67 -43.02
C ASP A 431 -0.55 23.73 -41.47
N SER A 432 -1.22 24.75 -40.97
CA SER A 432 -1.42 25.16 -39.58
C SER A 432 -2.08 24.11 -38.66
N LYS A 433 -1.44 22.98 -38.43
CA LYS A 433 -1.70 22.18 -37.22
C LYS A 433 -0.88 22.77 -36.10
N ARG A 434 -1.55 23.36 -35.11
CA ARG A 434 -0.95 23.92 -33.90
C ARG A 434 -0.03 22.86 -33.26
N THR A 435 1.27 23.03 -33.41
CA THR A 435 2.29 22.17 -32.77
C THR A 435 2.43 22.59 -31.33
N TYR A 436 2.07 21.71 -30.38
CA TYR A 436 2.28 21.97 -28.96
C TYR A 436 3.73 21.78 -28.59
N SER A 437 4.26 22.69 -27.79
CA SER A 437 5.60 22.55 -27.21
C SER A 437 5.66 21.37 -26.22
N ARG A 438 6.84 20.84 -26.00
CA ARG A 438 7.07 19.75 -25.02
C ARG A 438 6.63 20.13 -23.61
N SER A 439 6.78 21.39 -23.20
CA SER A 439 6.31 21.90 -21.91
C SER A 439 4.80 21.90 -21.79
N GLU A 440 4.08 22.27 -22.85
CA GLU A 440 2.62 22.22 -22.90
C GLU A 440 2.10 20.79 -22.82
N LEU A 441 2.68 19.87 -23.61
CA LEU A 441 2.32 18.43 -23.57
C LEU A 441 2.57 17.82 -22.20
N LEU A 442 3.72 18.14 -21.58
CA LEU A 442 4.04 17.68 -20.23
C LEU A 442 3.02 18.22 -19.22
N ARG A 443 2.72 19.51 -19.26
CA ARG A 443 1.73 20.13 -18.38
C ARG A 443 0.36 19.48 -18.54
N GLY A 444 -0.07 19.25 -19.78
CA GLY A 444 -1.32 18.53 -20.07
C GLY A 444 -1.33 17.11 -19.48
N ALA A 445 -0.25 16.34 -19.68
CA ALA A 445 -0.11 15.00 -19.11
C ALA A 445 -0.16 15.03 -17.56
N LEU A 446 0.52 15.97 -16.91
CA LEU A 446 0.49 16.12 -15.45
C LEU A 446 -0.89 16.49 -14.92
N LEU A 447 -1.65 17.32 -15.64
CA LEU A 447 -3.04 17.63 -15.29
C LEU A 447 -3.95 16.41 -15.39
N THR A 448 -3.80 15.57 -16.42
CA THR A 448 -4.56 14.32 -16.51
C THR A 448 -4.21 13.34 -15.40
N ILE A 449 -2.93 13.25 -15.00
CA ILE A 449 -2.49 12.43 -13.85
C ILE A 449 -3.22 12.88 -12.57
N ASN A 450 -3.25 14.17 -12.31
CA ASN A 450 -3.94 14.71 -11.13
C ASN A 450 -5.47 14.48 -11.20
N GLY A 451 -6.07 14.66 -12.37
CA GLY A 451 -7.50 14.44 -12.58
C GLY A 451 -7.90 12.97 -12.36
N ILE A 452 -7.13 12.02 -12.91
CA ILE A 452 -7.37 10.59 -12.69
C ILE A 452 -7.15 10.24 -11.22
N ALA A 453 -6.10 10.74 -10.58
CA ALA A 453 -5.83 10.51 -9.15
C ALA A 453 -6.99 10.97 -8.26
N ALA A 454 -7.48 12.18 -8.48
CA ALA A 454 -8.63 12.74 -7.75
C ALA A 454 -9.89 11.91 -7.97
N GLY A 455 -10.19 11.55 -9.21
CA GLY A 455 -11.34 10.71 -9.56
C GLY A 455 -11.24 9.29 -9.00
N MET A 456 -10.06 8.68 -9.00
CA MET A 456 -9.81 7.36 -8.41
C MET A 456 -9.79 7.41 -6.87
N ARG A 457 -9.69 8.60 -6.26
CA ARG A 457 -9.43 8.80 -4.82
C ARG A 457 -8.23 7.98 -4.36
N ASN A 458 -7.19 7.99 -5.18
CA ASN A 458 -5.96 7.24 -4.92
C ASN A 458 -4.77 7.98 -5.53
N THR A 459 -3.88 8.42 -4.68
CA THR A 459 -2.62 9.09 -5.04
C THR A 459 -1.40 8.18 -4.94
N GLY A 460 -1.64 6.88 -4.92
CA GLY A 460 -0.59 5.86 -4.82
C GLY A 460 -0.67 5.00 -3.58
#